data_0ea78b6fee661a6684ebc043b1404664
#
_entry.id   0ea78b6fee661a6684ebc043b1404664
#
_cell.length_a   1.000
_cell.length_b   1.000
_cell.length_c   1.000
_cell.angle_alpha   90.00
_cell.angle_beta   90.00
_cell.angle_gamma   90.00
#
_symmetry.space_group_name_H-M   'P 1'
#
loop_
_entity.id
_entity.type
_entity.pdbx_description
1 polymer ?
#
loop_
_entity_poly.entity_id
_entity_poly.type
_entity_poly.pdbx_seq_one_letter_code
_entity_poly.pdbx_strand_id
1 'polypeptide(L)'
;MTTALPYPRDLRGYGPVIPHARWPGGARIAVQFVLNYEEGGENNPLHGDPTSETFLSELVTAQAYENRHMTMESMYEYGSRAGVWRILREFDNRGLPLTIFGVVAALERYPELLARFMARGDEIANHGLRWIHYQNLPE
;
A
#
# COMPACT_ATOMS: atom_id res chain seq x y z
N MET A 1 -35.66 31.64 -3.60
CA MET A 1 -34.80 31.33 -2.46
C MET A 1 -34.00 30.10 -2.85
N THR A 2 -32.74 30.28 -3.23
CA THR A 2 -31.83 29.14 -3.49
C THR A 2 -31.47 28.53 -2.14
N THR A 3 -32.00 27.35 -1.82
CA THR A 3 -31.55 26.58 -0.68
C THR A 3 -30.11 26.19 -0.95
N ALA A 4 -29.16 26.81 -0.24
CA ALA A 4 -27.78 26.38 -0.27
C ALA A 4 -27.74 24.89 0.09
N LEU A 5 -27.10 24.07 -0.76
CA LEU A 5 -26.88 22.66 -0.46
C LEU A 5 -26.12 22.57 0.87
N PRO A 6 -26.51 21.66 1.77
CA PRO A 6 -25.79 21.50 3.01
C PRO A 6 -24.34 21.11 2.71
N TYR A 7 -23.44 21.62 3.50
CA TYR A 7 -22.01 21.25 3.38
C TYR A 7 -21.87 19.71 3.51
N PRO A 8 -21.27 19.02 2.50
CA PRO A 8 -21.36 17.55 2.39
C PRO A 8 -20.48 16.78 3.38
N ARG A 9 -19.70 17.49 4.19
CA ARG A 9 -18.81 16.86 5.18
C ARG A 9 -19.28 17.19 6.59
N ASP A 10 -19.33 16.19 7.47
CA ASP A 10 -19.44 16.43 8.90
C ASP A 10 -18.05 16.73 9.49
N LEU A 11 -17.84 17.99 9.87
CA LEU A 11 -16.60 18.45 10.50
C LEU A 11 -16.72 18.58 12.01
N ARG A 12 -17.83 18.16 12.59
CA ARG A 12 -18.03 18.16 14.03
C ARG A 12 -17.31 16.96 14.64
N GLY A 13 -16.49 17.23 15.63
CA GLY A 13 -15.86 16.18 16.43
C GLY A 13 -16.79 15.66 17.54
N TYR A 14 -16.26 14.79 18.36
CA TYR A 14 -17.00 14.17 19.48
C TYR A 14 -17.12 15.07 20.72
N GLY A 15 -16.59 16.31 20.67
CA GLY A 15 -16.57 17.23 21.81
C GLY A 15 -15.57 16.78 22.90
N PRO A 16 -15.75 17.26 24.14
CA PRO A 16 -14.83 16.97 25.23
C PRO A 16 -14.95 15.52 25.77
N VAL A 17 -16.01 14.81 25.44
CA VAL A 17 -16.23 13.43 25.86
C VAL A 17 -16.01 12.50 24.67
N ILE A 18 -14.84 11.90 24.61
CA ILE A 18 -14.46 10.98 23.53
C ILE A 18 -15.17 9.64 23.73
N PRO A 19 -15.81 9.08 22.70
CA PRO A 19 -16.43 7.76 22.79
C PRO A 19 -15.38 6.67 23.11
N HIS A 20 -15.74 5.77 24.01
CA HIS A 20 -14.87 4.64 24.32
C HIS A 20 -14.96 3.58 23.22
N ALA A 21 -13.84 3.17 22.65
CA ALA A 21 -13.78 2.24 21.52
C ALA A 21 -14.23 0.81 21.87
N ARG A 22 -14.22 0.43 23.14
CA ARG A 22 -14.64 -0.89 23.65
C ARG A 22 -13.92 -2.04 22.93
N TRP A 23 -12.61 -1.93 22.80
CA TRP A 23 -11.81 -2.98 22.20
C TRP A 23 -12.03 -4.35 22.86
N PRO A 24 -11.97 -5.45 22.10
CA PRO A 24 -12.11 -6.80 22.64
C PRO A 24 -11.15 -7.07 23.81
N GLY A 25 -11.60 -7.87 24.77
CA GLY A 25 -10.79 -8.20 25.94
C GLY A 25 -10.48 -7.04 26.89
N GLY A 26 -11.18 -5.91 26.76
CA GLY A 26 -10.90 -4.72 27.57
C GLY A 26 -9.59 -4.03 27.21
N ALA A 27 -9.06 -4.27 26.04
CA ALA A 27 -7.82 -3.65 25.57
C ALA A 27 -7.96 -2.13 25.50
N ARG A 28 -6.89 -1.43 25.86
CA ARG A 28 -6.84 0.04 25.86
C ARG A 28 -6.42 0.60 24.52
N ILE A 29 -5.76 -0.22 23.68
CA ILE A 29 -5.25 0.15 22.37
C ILE A 29 -5.37 -1.03 21.42
N ALA A 30 -5.61 -0.79 20.16
CA ALA A 30 -5.46 -1.75 19.08
C ALA A 30 -4.24 -1.35 18.23
N VAL A 31 -3.40 -2.33 17.91
CA VAL A 31 -2.23 -2.13 17.05
C VAL A 31 -2.40 -3.02 15.83
N GLN A 32 -2.36 -2.41 14.65
CA GLN A 32 -2.36 -3.11 13.38
C GLN A 32 -1.04 -2.84 12.67
N PHE A 33 -0.40 -3.92 12.21
CA PHE A 33 0.78 -3.82 11.37
C PHE A 33 0.37 -4.00 9.92
N VAL A 34 0.70 -3.02 9.10
CA VAL A 34 0.39 -3.02 7.67
C VAL A 34 1.69 -3.02 6.89
N LEU A 35 1.77 -3.90 5.89
CA LEU A 35 2.85 -3.92 4.92
C LEU A 35 2.28 -3.61 3.55
N ASN A 36 2.68 -2.50 2.96
CA ASN A 36 2.41 -2.21 1.57
C ASN A 36 3.35 -3.05 0.70
N TYR A 37 2.78 -3.85 -0.21
CA TYR A 37 3.51 -4.59 -1.21
C TYR A 37 3.09 -4.14 -2.60
N GLU A 38 3.92 -3.33 -3.24
CA GLU A 38 3.57 -2.52 -4.41
C GLU A 38 4.57 -2.67 -5.56
N GLU A 39 5.72 -3.27 -5.32
CA GLU A 39 6.83 -3.37 -6.27
C GLU A 39 6.43 -4.09 -7.56
N GLY A 40 6.54 -3.40 -8.68
CA GLY A 40 6.07 -3.84 -9.98
C GLY A 40 4.68 -3.31 -10.35
N GLY A 41 4.03 -2.55 -9.46
CA GLY A 41 2.77 -1.85 -9.71
C GLY A 41 2.94 -0.39 -10.12
N GLU A 42 4.13 0.17 -10.02
CA GLU A 42 4.50 1.55 -10.33
C GLU A 42 4.38 1.89 -11.82
N ASN A 43 4.41 3.20 -12.15
CA ASN A 43 4.51 3.64 -13.54
C ASN A 43 5.84 3.18 -14.16
N ASN A 44 5.74 2.49 -15.29
CA ASN A 44 6.91 2.02 -16.03
C ASN A 44 6.58 1.85 -17.52
N PRO A 45 7.44 2.32 -18.43
CA PRO A 45 7.26 2.09 -19.86
C PRO A 45 7.10 0.60 -20.26
N LEU A 46 7.60 -0.33 -19.45
CA LEU A 46 7.33 -1.77 -19.64
C LEU A 46 5.86 -2.15 -19.49
N HIS A 47 5.07 -1.32 -18.81
CA HIS A 47 3.62 -1.51 -18.63
C HIS A 47 2.80 -0.72 -19.64
N GLY A 48 3.46 -0.03 -20.59
CA GLY A 48 2.82 0.87 -21.54
C GLY A 48 2.57 2.28 -21.00
N ASP A 49 3.11 2.61 -19.84
CA ASP A 49 3.01 3.96 -19.29
C ASP A 49 3.90 4.95 -20.10
N PRO A 50 3.50 6.23 -20.16
CA PRO A 50 4.26 7.22 -20.94
C PRO A 50 5.65 7.51 -20.35
N THR A 51 5.80 7.33 -19.04
CA THR A 51 7.07 7.62 -18.35
C THR A 51 7.31 6.66 -17.19
N SER A 52 8.57 6.66 -16.73
CA SER A 52 8.96 6.00 -15.48
C SER A 52 8.40 6.70 -14.25
N GLU A 53 8.35 5.98 -13.14
CA GLU A 53 7.93 6.50 -11.83
C GLU A 53 8.92 7.53 -11.28
N THR A 54 8.40 8.49 -10.49
CA THR A 54 9.19 9.54 -9.83
C THR A 54 9.00 9.55 -8.32
N PHE A 55 8.14 8.69 -7.79
CA PHE A 55 7.68 8.72 -6.42
C PHE A 55 8.05 7.43 -5.68
N LEU A 56 7.82 7.39 -4.38
CA LEU A 56 8.06 6.21 -3.53
C LEU A 56 9.51 5.68 -3.59
N SER A 57 10.49 6.58 -3.60
CA SER A 57 11.90 6.19 -3.52
C SER A 57 12.70 7.21 -2.73
N GLU A 58 13.91 6.83 -2.34
CA GLU A 58 14.89 7.68 -1.67
C GLU A 58 15.61 8.64 -2.63
N LEU A 59 15.32 8.57 -3.92
CA LEU A 59 15.85 9.54 -4.90
C LEU A 59 15.14 10.87 -4.74
N VAL A 60 15.82 11.82 -4.12
CA VAL A 60 15.32 13.18 -4.02
C VAL A 60 15.30 13.80 -5.42
N THR A 61 14.13 14.35 -5.81
CA THR A 61 13.94 14.98 -7.13
C THR A 61 14.11 14.02 -8.33
N ALA A 62 13.69 12.76 -8.19
CA ALA A 62 13.66 11.85 -9.32
C ALA A 62 12.89 12.43 -10.50
N GLN A 63 13.42 12.29 -11.70
CA GLN A 63 12.79 12.77 -12.93
C GLN A 63 12.10 11.64 -13.67
N ALA A 64 10.97 11.93 -14.30
CA ALA A 64 10.33 11.00 -15.21
C ALA A 64 11.08 10.93 -16.53
N TYR A 65 11.27 9.72 -17.04
CA TYR A 65 11.86 9.45 -18.33
C TYR A 65 10.88 8.67 -19.21
N GLU A 66 10.87 8.96 -20.52
CA GLU A 66 10.11 8.15 -21.51
C GLU A 66 10.67 6.73 -21.67
N ASN A 67 11.84 6.47 -21.11
CA ASN A 67 12.49 5.18 -21.03
C ASN A 67 12.51 4.66 -19.60
N ARG A 68 12.95 3.41 -19.43
CA ARG A 68 13.13 2.80 -18.12
C ARG A 68 14.11 3.59 -17.25
N HIS A 69 13.77 3.74 -16.00
CA HIS A 69 14.63 4.36 -14.99
C HIS A 69 15.31 3.28 -14.14
N MET A 70 16.46 2.78 -14.58
CA MET A 70 17.11 1.63 -13.99
C MET A 70 17.45 1.80 -12.49
N THR A 71 17.80 3.01 -12.07
CA THR A 71 18.06 3.28 -10.64
C THR A 71 16.79 3.14 -9.82
N MET A 72 15.66 3.68 -10.29
CA MET A 72 14.36 3.52 -9.62
C MET A 72 13.95 2.05 -9.52
N GLU A 73 14.01 1.34 -10.64
CA GLU A 73 13.66 -0.09 -10.68
C GLU A 73 14.52 -0.90 -9.71
N SER A 74 15.82 -0.64 -9.65
CA SER A 74 16.72 -1.36 -8.73
C SER A 74 16.39 -1.11 -7.26
N MET A 75 15.91 0.08 -6.92
CA MET A 75 15.46 0.39 -5.56
C MET A 75 14.18 -0.36 -5.21
N TYR A 76 13.21 -0.36 -6.11
CA TYR A 76 11.97 -1.14 -5.91
C TYR A 76 12.25 -2.64 -5.83
N GLU A 77 13.12 -3.17 -6.68
CA GLU A 77 13.48 -4.59 -6.67
C GLU A 77 14.07 -5.07 -5.34
N TYR A 78 14.73 -4.21 -4.58
CA TYR A 78 15.20 -4.59 -3.25
C TYR A 78 14.05 -5.01 -2.34
N GLY A 79 12.93 -4.30 -2.38
CA GLY A 79 11.73 -4.59 -1.58
C GLY A 79 11.23 -6.01 -1.84
N SER A 80 11.02 -6.36 -3.10
CA SER A 80 10.52 -7.68 -3.50
C SER A 80 11.56 -8.80 -3.33
N ARG A 81 12.83 -8.54 -3.62
CA ARG A 81 13.90 -9.56 -3.60
C ARG A 81 14.40 -9.90 -2.19
N ALA A 82 14.49 -8.90 -1.32
CA ALA A 82 15.12 -9.07 -0.01
C ALA A 82 14.32 -8.44 1.15
N GLY A 83 13.80 -7.24 0.96
CA GLY A 83 13.18 -6.44 2.02
C GLY A 83 12.00 -7.15 2.66
N VAL A 84 11.06 -7.61 1.84
CA VAL A 84 9.85 -8.32 2.30
C VAL A 84 10.20 -9.57 3.12
N TRP A 85 11.18 -10.36 2.69
CA TRP A 85 11.60 -11.58 3.39
C TRP A 85 12.25 -11.28 4.74
N ARG A 86 12.96 -10.15 4.85
CA ARG A 86 13.53 -9.68 6.12
C ARG A 86 12.42 -9.27 7.08
N ILE A 87 11.43 -8.52 6.60
CA ILE A 87 10.25 -8.14 7.40
C ILE A 87 9.52 -9.39 7.87
N LEU A 88 9.18 -10.31 6.98
CA LEU A 88 8.46 -11.52 7.34
C LEU A 88 9.16 -12.33 8.43
N ARG A 89 10.50 -12.47 8.37
CA ARG A 89 11.26 -13.14 9.43
C ARG A 89 11.08 -12.47 10.80
N GLU A 90 11.05 -11.14 10.84
CA GLU A 90 10.85 -10.40 12.10
C GLU A 90 9.46 -10.65 12.68
N PHE A 91 8.45 -10.73 11.82
CA PHE A 91 7.08 -11.01 12.22
C PHE A 91 6.89 -12.49 12.59
N ASP A 92 7.52 -13.42 11.89
CA ASP A 92 7.54 -14.85 12.23
C ASP A 92 8.14 -15.07 13.62
N ASN A 93 9.32 -14.48 13.87
CA ASN A 93 10.03 -14.63 15.14
C ASN A 93 9.23 -14.12 16.35
N ARG A 94 8.25 -13.25 16.12
CA ARG A 94 7.41 -12.65 17.17
C ARG A 94 5.98 -13.19 17.18
N GLY A 95 5.63 -14.04 16.24
CA GLY A 95 4.26 -14.55 16.08
C GLY A 95 3.22 -13.45 15.83
N LEU A 96 3.60 -12.40 15.12
CA LEU A 96 2.73 -11.25 14.87
C LEU A 96 2.08 -11.36 13.49
N PRO A 97 0.76 -11.08 13.39
CA PRO A 97 0.06 -11.01 12.12
C PRO A 97 0.38 -9.73 11.36
N LEU A 98 0.19 -9.78 10.05
CA LEU A 98 0.24 -8.63 9.14
C LEU A 98 -1.07 -8.48 8.37
N THR A 99 -1.39 -7.24 8.02
CA THR A 99 -2.29 -6.94 6.91
C THR A 99 -1.43 -6.48 5.73
N ILE A 100 -1.55 -7.17 4.59
CA ILE A 100 -0.79 -6.85 3.38
C ILE A 100 -1.67 -5.98 2.48
N PHE A 101 -1.31 -4.72 2.30
CA PHE A 101 -1.90 -3.89 1.25
C PHE A 101 -1.19 -4.23 -0.05
N GLY A 102 -1.78 -5.17 -0.79
CA GLY A 102 -1.17 -5.75 -1.99
C GLY A 102 -1.68 -5.12 -3.26
N VAL A 103 -0.78 -4.52 -4.05
CA VAL A 103 -1.05 -4.17 -5.44
C VAL A 103 -1.13 -5.46 -6.25
N VAL A 104 -2.27 -5.69 -6.91
CA VAL A 104 -2.56 -6.99 -7.56
C VAL A 104 -1.49 -7.36 -8.58
N ALA A 105 -1.08 -6.42 -9.44
CA ALA A 105 -0.04 -6.67 -10.44
C ALA A 105 1.32 -7.07 -9.82
N ALA A 106 1.63 -6.57 -8.63
CA ALA A 106 2.84 -6.96 -7.90
C ALA A 106 2.73 -8.39 -7.35
N LEU A 107 1.58 -8.74 -6.80
CA LEU A 107 1.32 -10.09 -6.28
C LEU A 107 1.25 -11.14 -7.39
N GLU A 108 0.66 -10.82 -8.55
CA GLU A 108 0.62 -11.72 -9.71
C GLU A 108 2.01 -12.05 -10.26
N ARG A 109 2.94 -11.11 -10.16
CA ARG A 109 4.33 -11.31 -10.62
C ARG A 109 5.18 -12.12 -9.65
N TYR A 110 4.71 -12.30 -8.40
CA TYR A 110 5.43 -13.06 -7.40
C TYR A 110 4.51 -14.00 -6.63
N PRO A 111 3.98 -15.04 -7.29
CA PRO A 111 3.01 -15.96 -6.69
C PRO A 111 3.56 -16.73 -5.49
N GLU A 112 4.86 -16.98 -5.42
CA GLU A 112 5.48 -17.66 -4.26
C GLU A 112 5.42 -16.78 -3.00
N LEU A 113 5.54 -15.47 -3.15
CA LEU A 113 5.38 -14.55 -2.04
C LEU A 113 3.93 -14.43 -1.60
N LEU A 114 2.99 -14.38 -2.53
CA LEU A 114 1.56 -14.42 -2.21
C LEU A 114 1.21 -15.69 -1.44
N ALA A 115 1.69 -16.85 -1.91
CA ALA A 115 1.51 -18.12 -1.21
C ALA A 115 2.10 -18.09 0.21
N ARG A 116 3.23 -17.40 0.41
CA ARG A 116 3.84 -17.21 1.73
C ARG A 116 2.97 -16.37 2.66
N PHE A 117 2.41 -15.26 2.20
CA PHE A 117 1.48 -14.45 2.98
C PHE A 117 0.26 -15.28 3.41
N MET A 118 -0.34 -16.01 2.48
CA MET A 118 -1.48 -16.88 2.77
C MET A 118 -1.14 -17.99 3.76
N ALA A 119 0.02 -18.63 3.63
CA ALA A 119 0.48 -19.68 4.54
C ALA A 119 0.75 -19.17 5.96
N ARG A 120 1.08 -17.89 6.12
CA ARG A 120 1.19 -17.23 7.42
C ARG A 120 -0.16 -16.91 8.06
N GLY A 121 -1.23 -16.89 7.27
CA GLY A 121 -2.54 -16.41 7.68
C GLY A 121 -2.64 -14.88 7.74
N ASP A 122 -1.78 -14.19 7.02
CA ASP A 122 -1.85 -12.74 6.90
C ASP A 122 -3.11 -12.32 6.12
N GLU A 123 -3.69 -11.19 6.49
CA GLU A 123 -4.80 -10.60 5.75
C GLU A 123 -4.28 -9.96 4.46
N ILE A 124 -4.90 -10.29 3.33
CA ILE A 124 -4.61 -9.63 2.05
C ILE A 124 -5.70 -8.62 1.76
N ALA A 125 -5.38 -7.35 1.84
CA ALA A 125 -6.26 -6.25 1.50
C ALA A 125 -5.93 -5.72 0.09
N ASN A 126 -6.96 -5.49 -0.71
CA ASN A 126 -6.79 -4.95 -2.05
C ASN A 126 -6.23 -3.52 -2.00
N HIS A 127 -5.16 -3.28 -2.75
CA HIS A 127 -4.51 -1.97 -2.89
C HIS A 127 -4.49 -1.49 -4.37
N GLY A 128 -5.53 -1.84 -5.11
CA GLY A 128 -5.66 -1.56 -6.54
C GLY A 128 -4.92 -2.56 -7.43
N LEU A 129 -5.20 -2.48 -8.73
CA LEU A 129 -4.53 -3.31 -9.73
C LEU A 129 -3.06 -2.88 -9.90
N ARG A 130 -2.85 -1.57 -9.98
CA ARG A 130 -1.54 -0.93 -10.11
C ARG A 130 -1.46 0.30 -9.21
N TRP A 131 -0.26 0.75 -8.91
CA TRP A 131 -0.02 1.99 -8.16
C TRP A 131 -0.01 3.19 -9.10
N ILE A 132 -1.19 3.62 -9.56
CA ILE A 132 -1.42 4.72 -10.49
C ILE A 132 -2.62 5.56 -10.06
N HIS A 133 -2.79 6.75 -10.67
CA HIS A 133 -3.99 7.55 -10.47
C HIS A 133 -5.16 7.00 -11.30
N TYR A 134 -6.19 6.53 -10.62
CA TYR A 134 -7.41 5.99 -11.25
C TYR A 134 -8.41 7.05 -11.69
N GLN A 135 -8.27 8.27 -11.21
CA GLN A 135 -9.29 9.32 -11.33
C GLN A 135 -9.60 9.73 -12.78
N ASN A 136 -8.67 9.52 -13.69
CA ASN A 136 -8.81 9.85 -15.11
C ASN A 136 -8.95 8.60 -16.01
N LEU A 137 -9.10 7.42 -15.42
CA LEU A 137 -9.32 6.21 -16.19
C LEU A 137 -10.79 6.11 -16.60
N PRO A 138 -11.11 5.57 -17.79
CA PRO A 138 -12.47 5.25 -18.17
C PRO A 138 -13.04 4.17 -17.22
N GLU A 139 -14.36 4.23 -17.01
CA GLU A 139 -15.10 3.19 -16.25
C GLU A 139 -15.11 1.85 -16.98
#